data_549ec15deb7a5d04e390d015b891fe5a
#
_entry.id   549ec15deb7a5d04e390d015b891fe5a
#
_cell.length_a   1.000
_cell.length_b   1.000
_cell.length_c   1.000
_cell.angle_alpha   90.00
_cell.angle_beta   90.00
_cell.angle_gamma   90.00
#
_symmetry.space_group_name_H-M   'P 1'
#
loop_
_entity.id
_entity.type
_entity.pdbx_description
1 polymer ?
#
loop_
_entity_poly.entity_id
_entity_poly.type
_entity_poly.pdbx_seq_one_letter_code
_entity_poly.pdbx_strand_id
1 'polypeptide(L)'
;NTMNRVRDIMQMILDFARKNPGLTRILTGHALMFEEPLLQARVAQFFDRLEMQFVNILQMRKLREGRGFNVDERIIAGHLVTLCEGQFMRYVRTNFRLGANQSFEQQWRFLEPLFA
;
A
#
# COMPACT_ATOMS: atom_id res chain seq x y z
N ASN A 1 -17.63 2.29 5.95
CA ASN A 1 -16.85 2.68 7.13
C ASN A 1 -15.38 2.88 6.78
N THR A 2 -14.61 3.35 7.74
CA THR A 2 -13.18 3.67 7.53
C THR A 2 -12.39 2.46 7.04
N MET A 3 -12.59 1.31 7.65
CA MET A 3 -11.84 0.10 7.29
C MET A 3 -12.17 -0.39 5.89
N ASN A 4 -13.44 -0.34 5.49
CA ASN A 4 -13.83 -0.68 4.12
C ASN A 4 -13.23 0.29 3.11
N ARG A 5 -13.17 1.57 3.45
CA ARG A 5 -12.56 2.58 2.59
C ARG A 5 -11.07 2.32 2.40
N VAL A 6 -10.36 2.00 3.46
CA VAL A 6 -8.93 1.66 3.39
C VAL A 6 -8.74 0.42 2.52
N ARG A 7 -9.54 -0.63 2.75
CA ARG A 7 -9.48 -1.85 1.96
C ARG A 7 -9.67 -1.56 0.46
N ASP A 8 -10.68 -0.76 0.14
CA ASP A 8 -11.00 -0.46 -1.26
C ASP A 8 -9.88 0.32 -1.95
N ILE A 9 -9.25 1.25 -1.22
CA ILE A 9 -8.08 1.99 -1.74
C ILE A 9 -6.91 1.05 -1.98
N MET A 10 -6.62 0.16 -1.03
CA MET A 10 -5.57 -0.83 -1.18
C MET A 10 -5.82 -1.72 -2.39
N GLN A 11 -7.05 -2.21 -2.54
CA GLN A 11 -7.43 -3.05 -3.67
C GLN A 11 -7.22 -2.31 -4.99
N MET A 12 -7.64 -1.04 -5.05
CA MET A 12 -7.47 -0.22 -6.24
C MET A 12 -6.00 -0.05 -6.62
N ILE A 13 -5.14 0.20 -5.64
CA ILE A 13 -3.71 0.38 -5.86
C ILE A 13 -3.09 -0.91 -6.39
N LEU A 14 -3.42 -2.04 -5.78
CA LEU A 14 -2.87 -3.34 -6.17
C LEU A 14 -3.38 -3.78 -7.54
N ASP A 15 -4.64 -3.52 -7.85
CA ASP A 15 -5.20 -3.80 -9.18
C ASP A 15 -4.53 -2.93 -10.25
N PHE A 16 -4.28 -1.67 -9.94
CA PHE A 16 -3.59 -0.76 -10.84
C PHE A 16 -2.16 -1.24 -11.12
N ALA A 17 -1.44 -1.65 -10.07
CA ALA A 17 -0.08 -2.16 -10.22
C ALA A 17 -0.05 -3.41 -11.10
N ARG A 18 -1.02 -4.31 -10.94
CA ARG A 18 -1.12 -5.52 -11.75
C ARG A 18 -1.30 -5.18 -13.24
N LYS A 19 -2.07 -4.14 -13.54
CA LYS A 19 -2.32 -3.71 -14.92
C LYS A 19 -1.17 -2.91 -15.52
N ASN A 20 -0.19 -2.51 -14.70
CA ASN A 20 0.90 -1.64 -15.12
C ASN A 20 2.26 -2.22 -14.66
N PRO A 21 2.69 -3.35 -15.26
CA PRO A 21 3.92 -4.01 -14.82
C PRO A 21 5.17 -3.14 -15.00
N GLY A 22 5.23 -2.34 -16.05
CA GLY A 22 6.35 -1.42 -16.28
C GLY A 22 6.49 -0.38 -15.17
N LEU A 23 5.38 0.24 -14.78
CA LEU A 23 5.37 1.20 -13.68
C LEU A 23 5.73 0.51 -12.36
N THR A 24 5.21 -0.70 -12.13
CA THR A 24 5.49 -1.46 -10.91
C THR A 24 6.98 -1.77 -10.80
N ARG A 25 7.65 -2.08 -11.91
CA ARG A 25 9.11 -2.26 -11.92
C ARG A 25 9.84 -1.00 -11.46
N ILE A 26 9.38 0.15 -11.92
CA ILE A 26 9.95 1.43 -11.51
C ILE A 26 9.74 1.65 -10.00
N LEU A 27 8.53 1.42 -9.52
CA LEU A 27 8.18 1.63 -8.11
C LEU A 27 8.95 0.70 -7.16
N THR A 28 9.37 -0.47 -7.63
CA THR A 28 10.15 -1.41 -6.82
C THR A 28 11.65 -1.22 -6.94
N GLY A 29 12.10 -0.27 -7.75
CA GLY A 29 13.52 -0.04 -7.96
C GLY A 29 14.21 -1.02 -8.91
N HIS A 30 13.43 -1.81 -9.65
CA HIS A 30 13.99 -2.78 -10.60
C HIS A 30 14.40 -2.20 -11.94
N ALA A 31 14.06 -0.94 -12.18
CA ALA A 31 14.47 -0.23 -13.38
C ALA A 31 15.73 0.59 -13.09
N LEU A 32 16.02 1.59 -13.88
CA LEU A 32 17.22 2.42 -13.77
C LEU A 32 17.22 3.38 -12.58
N MET A 33 16.55 3.00 -11.48
CA MET A 33 16.35 3.90 -10.35
C MET A 33 17.65 4.33 -9.68
N PHE A 34 18.65 3.44 -9.63
CA PHE A 34 19.95 3.78 -9.06
C PHE A 34 20.74 4.76 -9.92
N GLU A 35 20.44 4.82 -11.21
CA GLU A 35 21.10 5.69 -12.16
C GLU A 35 20.35 7.02 -12.34
N GLU A 36 19.16 7.16 -11.76
CA GLU A 36 18.28 8.30 -11.90
C GLU A 36 17.85 8.84 -10.54
N PRO A 37 18.67 9.71 -9.91
CA PRO A 37 18.35 10.25 -8.58
C PRO A 37 16.99 10.95 -8.50
N LEU A 38 16.58 11.66 -9.56
CA LEU A 38 15.27 12.33 -9.58
C LEU A 38 14.13 11.33 -9.55
N LEU A 39 14.25 10.25 -10.32
CA LEU A 39 13.24 9.19 -10.33
C LEU A 39 13.15 8.52 -8.95
N GLN A 40 14.29 8.26 -8.33
CA GLN A 40 14.36 7.69 -6.99
C GLN A 40 13.63 8.60 -5.97
N ALA A 41 13.86 9.91 -6.06
CA ALA A 41 13.20 10.86 -5.17
C ALA A 41 11.68 10.88 -5.40
N ARG A 42 11.24 10.78 -6.64
CA ARG A 42 9.80 10.77 -6.97
C ARG A 42 9.12 9.49 -6.49
N VAL A 43 9.79 8.35 -6.58
CA VAL A 43 9.28 7.09 -6.05
C VAL A 43 9.12 7.18 -4.53
N ALA A 44 10.12 7.71 -3.84
CA ALA A 44 10.04 7.93 -2.39
C ALA A 44 8.86 8.84 -2.04
N GLN A 45 8.67 9.94 -2.76
CA GLN A 45 7.54 10.85 -2.55
C GLN A 45 6.20 10.15 -2.75
N PHE A 46 6.10 9.29 -3.75
CA PHE A 46 4.86 8.54 -4.01
C PHE A 46 4.45 7.74 -2.78
N PHE A 47 5.37 6.97 -2.23
CA PHE A 47 5.07 6.14 -1.05
C PHE A 47 4.85 6.98 0.20
N ASP A 48 5.58 8.07 0.39
CA ASP A 48 5.37 8.98 1.52
C ASP A 48 3.98 9.61 1.48
N ARG A 49 3.52 10.04 0.30
CA ARG A 49 2.19 10.60 0.12
C ARG A 49 1.09 9.56 0.35
N LEU A 50 1.32 8.35 -0.12
CA LEU A 50 0.39 7.25 0.10
C LEU A 50 0.23 6.97 1.59
N GLU A 51 1.34 6.91 2.31
CA GLU A 51 1.35 6.67 3.75
C GLU A 51 0.59 7.79 4.48
N MET A 52 0.84 9.04 4.11
CA MET A 52 0.15 10.18 4.74
C MET A 52 -1.35 10.16 4.47
N GLN A 53 -1.76 9.74 3.28
CA GLN A 53 -3.19 9.60 2.99
C GLN A 53 -3.83 8.54 3.86
N PHE A 54 -3.15 7.40 4.07
CA PHE A 54 -3.66 6.38 4.98
C PHE A 54 -3.75 6.91 6.41
N VAL A 55 -2.74 7.64 6.88
CA VAL A 55 -2.78 8.25 8.20
C VAL A 55 -4.04 9.13 8.35
N ASN A 56 -4.27 10.00 7.37
CA ASN A 56 -5.40 10.92 7.41
C ASN A 56 -6.74 10.17 7.45
N ILE A 57 -6.89 9.14 6.63
CA ILE A 57 -8.13 8.35 6.59
C ILE A 57 -8.35 7.62 7.92
N LEU A 58 -7.30 7.03 8.46
CA LEU A 58 -7.39 6.31 9.72
C LEU A 58 -7.72 7.23 10.89
N GLN A 59 -7.13 8.42 10.93
CA GLN A 59 -7.41 9.40 11.99
C GLN A 59 -8.86 9.89 11.97
N MET A 60 -9.52 9.87 10.81
CA MET A 60 -10.91 10.28 10.69
C MET A 60 -11.89 9.31 11.34
N ARG A 61 -11.46 8.06 11.64
CA ARG A 61 -12.35 7.05 12.21
C ARG A 61 -12.94 7.49 13.54
N LYS A 62 -12.13 8.11 14.39
CA LYS A 62 -12.59 8.59 15.71
C LYS A 62 -13.70 9.62 15.56
N LEU A 63 -13.57 10.52 14.58
CA LEU A 63 -14.57 11.54 14.32
C LEU A 63 -15.85 10.98 13.70
N ARG A 64 -15.70 10.03 12.77
CA ARG A 64 -16.84 9.49 12.00
C ARG A 64 -17.55 8.34 12.69
N GLU A 65 -16.82 7.50 13.42
CA GLU A 65 -17.36 6.29 14.00
C GLU A 65 -17.27 6.24 15.53
N GLY A 66 -16.70 7.29 16.13
CA GLY A 66 -16.63 7.43 17.58
C GLY A 66 -15.61 6.53 18.27
N ARG A 67 -14.71 5.90 17.50
CA ARG A 67 -13.68 5.00 18.07
C ARG A 67 -12.38 5.08 17.27
N GLY A 68 -11.26 5.04 17.99
CA GLY A 68 -9.93 4.95 17.38
C GLY A 68 -9.48 3.51 17.19
N PHE A 69 -8.17 3.35 17.08
CA PHE A 69 -7.53 2.03 16.95
C PHE A 69 -6.77 1.70 18.22
N ASN A 70 -6.44 0.43 18.39
CA ASN A 70 -5.59 -0.03 19.50
C ASN A 70 -4.11 0.21 19.26
N VAL A 71 -3.75 0.70 18.08
CA VAL A 71 -2.37 1.00 17.67
C VAL A 71 -2.37 2.39 17.04
N ASP A 72 -1.25 3.10 17.13
CA ASP A 72 -1.10 4.41 16.48
C ASP A 72 -1.35 4.28 14.97
N GLU A 73 -2.15 5.20 14.43
CA GLU A 73 -2.53 5.21 13.02
C GLU A 73 -1.32 5.31 12.09
N ARG A 74 -0.24 5.93 12.54
CA ARG A 74 0.99 6.01 11.74
C ARG A 74 1.66 4.66 11.57
N ILE A 75 1.59 3.81 12.60
CA ILE A 75 2.13 2.45 12.53
C ILE A 75 1.29 1.62 11.58
N ILE A 76 -0.04 1.74 11.68
CA ILE A 76 -0.94 1.03 10.78
C ILE A 76 -0.69 1.45 9.33
N ALA A 77 -0.62 2.76 9.08
CA ALA A 77 -0.40 3.29 7.73
C ALA A 77 0.93 2.81 7.15
N GLY A 78 2.00 2.85 7.94
CA GLY A 78 3.31 2.33 7.51
C GLY A 78 3.25 0.86 7.15
N HIS A 79 2.52 0.06 7.93
CA HIS A 79 2.36 -1.36 7.65
C HIS A 79 1.58 -1.59 6.35
N LEU A 80 0.52 -0.81 6.11
CA LEU A 80 -0.26 -0.93 4.88
C LEU A 80 0.58 -0.58 3.64
N VAL A 81 1.42 0.45 3.72
CA VAL A 81 2.33 0.80 2.63
C VAL A 81 3.36 -0.31 2.42
N THR A 82 3.90 -0.86 3.50
CA THR A 82 4.83 -1.99 3.43
C THR A 82 4.20 -3.20 2.74
N LEU A 83 2.92 -3.46 3.03
CA LEU A 83 2.18 -4.53 2.35
C LEU A 83 2.07 -4.25 0.85
N CYS A 84 1.75 -3.03 0.45
CA CYS A 84 1.72 -2.65 -0.96
C CYS A 84 3.08 -2.87 -1.62
N GLU A 85 4.14 -2.38 -0.98
CA GLU A 85 5.49 -2.54 -1.52
C GLU A 85 5.87 -4.01 -1.66
N GLY A 86 5.54 -4.82 -0.67
CA GLY A 86 5.79 -6.26 -0.71
C GLY A 86 5.04 -6.96 -1.84
N GLN A 87 3.78 -6.58 -2.06
CA GLN A 87 2.98 -7.13 -3.16
C GLN A 87 3.54 -6.71 -4.52
N PHE A 88 3.98 -5.46 -4.65
CA PHE A 88 4.64 -4.99 -5.87
C PHE A 88 5.92 -5.79 -6.13
N MET A 89 6.74 -5.95 -5.10
CA MET A 89 8.02 -6.65 -5.22
C MET A 89 7.80 -8.13 -5.60
N ARG A 90 6.82 -8.79 -4.99
CA ARG A 90 6.51 -10.18 -5.35
C ARG A 90 6.08 -10.29 -6.80
N TYR A 91 5.27 -9.36 -7.27
CA TYR A 91 4.81 -9.33 -8.65
C TYR A 91 6.00 -9.25 -9.62
N VAL A 92 6.90 -8.32 -9.38
CA VAL A 92 8.10 -8.14 -10.21
C VAL A 92 9.05 -9.33 -10.06
N ARG A 93 9.30 -9.76 -8.82
CA ARG A 93 10.23 -10.86 -8.54
C ARG A 93 9.80 -12.17 -9.18
N THR A 94 8.50 -12.40 -9.30
CA THR A 94 7.99 -13.62 -9.94
C THR A 94 7.82 -13.48 -11.45
N ASN A 95 8.42 -12.45 -12.02
CA ASN A 95 8.32 -12.15 -13.46
C ASN A 95 6.85 -11.98 -13.89
N PHE A 96 6.10 -11.27 -13.06
CA PHE A 96 4.68 -10.92 -13.25
C PHE A 96 3.73 -12.11 -13.24
N ARG A 97 4.16 -13.26 -12.70
CA ARG A 97 3.30 -14.45 -12.61
C ARG A 97 2.32 -14.38 -11.44
N LEU A 98 2.77 -13.88 -10.28
CA LEU A 98 1.89 -13.65 -9.14
C LEU A 98 1.46 -12.19 -9.17
N GLY A 99 0.19 -11.93 -9.47
CA GLY A 99 -0.32 -10.57 -9.60
C GLY A 99 -0.09 -9.75 -8.33
N ALA A 100 0.08 -8.43 -8.50
CA ALA A 100 0.27 -7.53 -7.37
C ALA A 100 -0.88 -7.58 -6.37
N ASN A 101 -2.07 -7.98 -6.82
CA ASN A 101 -3.26 -8.14 -5.99
C ASN A 101 -3.47 -9.57 -5.48
N GLN A 102 -2.48 -10.46 -5.69
CA GLN A 102 -2.56 -11.86 -5.31
C GLN A 102 -2.84 -12.01 -3.81
N SER A 103 -3.88 -12.76 -3.49
CA SER A 103 -4.25 -13.10 -2.10
C SER A 103 -4.56 -11.89 -1.22
N PHE A 104 -4.83 -10.72 -1.78
CA PHE A 104 -5.06 -9.52 -0.98
C PHE A 104 -6.26 -9.68 -0.04
N GLU A 105 -7.38 -10.23 -0.53
CA GLU A 105 -8.59 -10.38 0.29
C GLU A 105 -8.32 -11.23 1.52
N GLN A 106 -7.60 -12.34 1.35
CA GLN A 106 -7.23 -13.22 2.46
C GLN A 106 -6.29 -12.52 3.43
N GLN A 107 -5.30 -11.77 2.91
CA GLN A 107 -4.39 -11.01 3.76
C GLN A 107 -5.12 -9.93 4.54
N TRP A 108 -6.09 -9.26 3.92
CA TRP A 108 -6.88 -8.24 4.59
C TRP A 108 -7.68 -8.83 5.75
N ARG A 109 -8.33 -9.96 5.53
CA ARG A 109 -9.07 -10.66 6.58
C ARG A 109 -8.19 -11.07 7.76
N PHE A 110 -6.93 -11.39 7.46
CA PHE A 110 -5.96 -11.71 8.49
C PHE A 110 -5.51 -10.47 9.26
N LEU A 111 -5.30 -9.35 8.57
CA LEU A 111 -4.72 -8.15 9.16
C LEU A 111 -5.72 -7.28 9.91
N GLU A 112 -6.90 -7.09 9.36
CA GLU A 112 -7.87 -6.15 9.92
C GLU A 112 -8.15 -6.36 11.40
N PRO A 113 -8.40 -7.57 11.89
CA PRO A 113 -8.67 -7.79 13.32
C PRO A 113 -7.52 -7.42 14.25
N LEU A 114 -6.29 -7.35 13.73
CA LEU A 114 -5.11 -7.08 14.55
C LEU A 114 -5.07 -5.63 15.04
N PHE A 115 -5.67 -4.70 14.31
CA PHE A 115 -5.63 -3.29 14.69
C PHE A 115 -7.01 -2.62 14.69
N ALA A 116 -8.02 -3.29 14.21
CA ALA A 116 -9.37 -2.75 14.21
C ALA A 116 -10.03 -2.88 15.57
#